data_91f540e00b81dc20d5dc7f7b08b42536
#
_entry.id   91f540e00b81dc20d5dc7f7b08b42536
#
_cell.length_a   1.000
_cell.length_b   1.000
_cell.length_c   1.000
_cell.angle_alpha   90.00
_cell.angle_beta   90.00
_cell.angle_gamma   90.00
#
_symmetry.space_group_name_H-M   'P 1'
#
loop_
_entity.id
_entity.type
_entity.pdbx_description
1 polymer ?
#
loop_
_entity_poly.entity_id
_entity_poly.type
_entity_poly.pdbx_seq_one_letter_code
_entity_poly.pdbx_strand_id
1 'polypeptide(L)'
;MFRKAWMLLNYKQKKNIIFIFALMFVAMILESLSIGIILPLISILLKGEIDTSFFSYFFVFGTLTGKNLVYIGLSVTLIIFLIKSLSLVFNLWQQTKFLRNLQFELTNRLFEYYLKSDYIFFLQNNSAHLYRNLTDLTSTFVSYIKASMVFLGEIIVFIGIAFVLFYVDFLGTTIILFSVGIVSFLIYVLTIEKISLLGEQRNIVGGELNKHLLQGMASAKDVKILDREADLIHQVDKNLFKHTRLIQIIQFITGLPRFSFEILMVCTFSALIFVMIDAKKEMIDIIQYLGIFAVASFRIVPGASRILNSFQNIKYIEPSVKLLIQEFDLKDNSYMKKNYLPKDSSIPIKFQKEINLKNLSFSYPIRKEFSLSKISMTIKKGDFIGIIGETGSGKSTLINLLIGLLKPSEGKVEV
;
A
#
# COMPACT_ATOMS: atom_id res chain seq x y z
N MET A 1 -10.08 -9.50 -1.35
CA MET A 1 -8.97 -8.83 -0.61
C MET A 1 -9.36 -7.51 0.01
N PHE A 2 -9.94 -6.57 -0.73
CA PHE A 2 -10.30 -5.25 -0.23
C PHE A 2 -11.12 -5.28 1.07
N ARG A 3 -12.13 -6.16 1.17
CA ARG A 3 -12.95 -6.33 2.38
C ARG A 3 -12.11 -6.72 3.62
N LYS A 4 -11.12 -7.62 3.46
CA LYS A 4 -10.25 -8.03 4.58
C LYS A 4 -9.29 -6.89 4.98
N ALA A 5 -8.69 -6.18 4.01
CA ALA A 5 -7.86 -5.01 4.29
C ALA A 5 -8.67 -3.90 5.00
N TRP A 6 -9.94 -3.70 4.62
CA TRP A 6 -10.85 -2.75 5.28
C TRP A 6 -11.16 -3.12 6.74
N MET A 7 -11.19 -4.42 7.08
CA MET A 7 -11.42 -4.87 8.47
C MET A 7 -10.25 -4.53 9.40
N LEU A 8 -9.00 -4.48 8.90
CA LEU A 8 -7.83 -4.08 9.70
C LEU A 8 -7.85 -2.61 10.11
N LEU A 9 -8.63 -1.77 9.43
CA LEU A 9 -8.72 -0.35 9.70
C LEU A 9 -9.66 -0.04 10.87
N ASN A 10 -9.21 0.84 11.77
CA ASN A 10 -10.01 1.34 12.88
C ASN A 10 -11.12 2.29 12.39
N TYR A 11 -12.15 2.51 13.21
CA TYR A 11 -13.26 3.41 12.90
C TYR A 11 -12.80 4.83 12.50
N LYS A 12 -11.81 5.38 13.22
CA LYS A 12 -11.22 6.70 12.92
C LYS A 12 -10.53 6.73 11.54
N GLN A 13 -9.82 5.67 11.20
CA GLN A 13 -9.15 5.52 9.90
C GLN A 13 -10.17 5.42 8.76
N LYS A 14 -11.24 4.66 8.94
CA LYS A 14 -12.36 4.56 7.97
C LYS A 14 -13.00 5.92 7.71
N LYS A 15 -13.25 6.71 8.77
CA LYS A 15 -13.79 8.07 8.66
C LYS A 15 -12.86 9.00 7.87
N ASN A 16 -11.55 8.92 8.13
CA ASN A 16 -10.55 9.70 7.40
C ASN A 16 -10.51 9.33 5.90
N ILE A 17 -10.63 8.06 5.55
CA ILE A 17 -10.70 7.61 4.15
C ILE A 17 -11.93 8.21 3.45
N ILE A 18 -13.10 8.16 4.10
CA ILE A 18 -14.33 8.76 3.55
C ILE A 18 -14.14 10.26 3.32
N PHE A 19 -13.52 10.97 4.28
CA PHE A 19 -13.22 12.40 4.13
C PHE A 19 -12.29 12.67 2.94
N ILE A 20 -11.24 11.84 2.75
CA ILE A 20 -10.33 11.97 1.61
C ILE A 20 -11.07 11.72 0.29
N PHE A 21 -11.98 10.75 0.23
CA PHE A 21 -12.80 10.54 -0.96
C PHE A 21 -13.74 11.71 -1.26
N ALA A 22 -14.30 12.34 -0.23
CA ALA A 22 -15.07 13.57 -0.42
C ALA A 22 -14.22 14.71 -1.00
N LEU A 23 -12.96 14.87 -0.53
CA LEU A 23 -12.01 15.81 -1.13
C LEU A 23 -11.64 15.46 -2.56
N MET A 24 -11.49 14.17 -2.89
CA MET A 24 -11.26 13.71 -4.27
C MET A 24 -12.45 14.03 -5.18
N PHE A 25 -13.67 13.92 -4.67
CA PHE A 25 -14.88 14.29 -5.41
C PHE A 25 -14.95 15.79 -5.70
N VAL A 26 -14.59 16.63 -4.72
CA VAL A 26 -14.47 18.09 -4.92
C VAL A 26 -13.38 18.40 -5.97
N ALA A 27 -12.24 17.72 -5.88
CA ALA A 27 -11.14 17.87 -6.84
C ALA A 27 -11.59 17.46 -8.27
N MET A 28 -12.41 16.41 -8.41
CA MET A 28 -13.01 15.99 -9.68
C MET A 28 -13.89 17.09 -10.28
N ILE A 29 -14.76 17.71 -9.49
CA ILE A 29 -15.62 18.81 -9.95
C ILE A 29 -14.77 19.97 -10.45
N LEU A 30 -13.77 20.42 -9.67
CA LEU A 30 -12.88 21.51 -10.07
C LEU A 30 -12.07 21.17 -11.33
N GLU A 31 -11.68 19.92 -11.48
CA GLU A 31 -10.93 19.43 -12.65
C GLU A 31 -11.82 19.40 -13.91
N SER A 32 -13.03 18.90 -13.78
CA SER A 32 -14.02 18.89 -14.85
C SER A 32 -14.39 20.32 -15.30
N LEU A 33 -14.60 21.22 -14.32
CA LEU A 33 -14.85 22.64 -14.61
C LEU A 33 -13.65 23.30 -15.31
N SER A 34 -12.40 22.98 -14.89
CA SER A 34 -11.22 23.55 -15.51
C SER A 34 -11.04 23.17 -16.98
N ILE A 35 -11.47 21.97 -17.37
CA ILE A 35 -11.49 21.54 -18.78
C ILE A 35 -12.67 22.18 -19.51
N GLY A 36 -13.85 22.20 -18.88
CA GLY A 36 -15.05 22.78 -19.49
C GLY A 36 -14.93 24.27 -19.84
N ILE A 37 -14.18 25.05 -19.06
CA ILE A 37 -13.95 26.49 -19.31
C ILE A 37 -13.04 26.77 -20.53
N ILE A 38 -12.20 25.82 -20.91
CA ILE A 38 -11.33 26.00 -22.09
C ILE A 38 -12.16 26.04 -23.38
N LEU A 39 -13.31 25.38 -23.41
CA LEU A 39 -14.24 25.38 -24.55
C LEU A 39 -14.67 26.81 -24.99
N PRO A 40 -15.33 27.60 -24.11
CA PRO A 40 -15.71 28.97 -24.47
C PRO A 40 -14.52 29.86 -24.75
N LEU A 41 -13.39 29.65 -24.08
CA LEU A 41 -12.18 30.43 -24.33
C LEU A 41 -11.68 30.22 -25.77
N ILE A 42 -11.69 28.98 -26.28
CA ILE A 42 -11.35 28.67 -27.68
C ILE A 42 -12.39 29.27 -28.63
N SER A 43 -13.68 29.19 -28.30
CA SER A 43 -14.74 29.75 -29.16
C SER A 43 -14.67 31.28 -29.26
N ILE A 44 -14.38 31.97 -28.15
CA ILE A 44 -14.15 33.42 -28.12
C ILE A 44 -12.96 33.81 -28.99
N LEU A 45 -11.86 33.05 -28.94
CA LEU A 45 -10.65 33.32 -29.72
C LEU A 45 -10.85 33.08 -31.20
N LEU A 46 -11.66 32.10 -31.61
CA LEU A 46 -11.88 31.73 -33.01
C LEU A 46 -13.03 32.54 -33.68
N LYS A 47 -14.15 32.72 -33.00
CA LYS A 47 -15.38 33.30 -33.55
C LYS A 47 -15.64 34.74 -33.07
N GLY A 48 -14.93 35.22 -32.03
CA GLY A 48 -15.14 36.54 -31.42
C GLY A 48 -16.46 36.66 -30.64
N GLU A 49 -17.28 35.63 -30.61
CA GLU A 49 -18.58 35.55 -29.95
C GLU A 49 -18.63 34.39 -28.96
N ILE A 50 -19.45 34.55 -27.90
CA ILE A 50 -19.71 33.46 -26.96
C ILE A 50 -20.84 32.61 -27.54
N ASP A 51 -20.56 31.32 -27.71
CA ASP A 51 -21.64 30.34 -27.99
C ASP A 51 -22.44 30.18 -26.69
N THR A 52 -23.59 30.89 -26.65
CA THR A 52 -24.33 31.22 -25.40
C THR A 52 -25.06 30.05 -24.77
N SER A 53 -25.06 28.86 -25.37
CA SER A 53 -25.94 27.78 -24.91
C SER A 53 -25.52 27.12 -23.58
N PHE A 54 -24.27 27.13 -23.21
CA PHE A 54 -23.82 26.47 -21.94
C PHE A 54 -23.41 27.44 -20.82
N PHE A 55 -22.93 28.62 -21.17
CA PHE A 55 -22.35 29.58 -20.22
C PHE A 55 -23.22 30.75 -19.84
N SER A 56 -24.34 30.96 -20.51
CA SER A 56 -25.33 31.96 -20.10
C SER A 56 -25.89 31.73 -18.70
N TYR A 57 -25.84 30.48 -18.19
CA TYR A 57 -26.22 30.15 -16.82
C TYR A 57 -25.16 30.48 -15.77
N PHE A 58 -23.87 30.52 -16.14
CA PHE A 58 -22.79 30.76 -15.20
C PHE A 58 -22.22 32.18 -15.23
N PHE A 59 -22.36 32.90 -16.33
CA PHE A 59 -21.81 34.24 -16.47
C PHE A 59 -22.87 35.17 -17.10
N VAL A 60 -23.55 35.91 -16.25
CA VAL A 60 -24.39 37.05 -16.65
C VAL A 60 -23.45 38.23 -16.99
N PHE A 61 -22.68 38.10 -18.07
CA PHE A 61 -21.91 39.20 -18.63
C PHE A 61 -22.71 39.88 -19.72
N GLY A 62 -23.55 40.85 -19.33
CA GLY A 62 -24.19 41.74 -20.29
C GLY A 62 -23.14 42.51 -21.09
N THR A 63 -23.27 42.52 -22.41
CA THR A 63 -22.71 43.49 -23.38
C THR A 63 -21.20 43.69 -23.44
N LEU A 64 -20.37 42.79 -22.93
CA LEU A 64 -18.90 42.87 -23.08
C LEU A 64 -18.51 42.28 -24.44
N THR A 65 -17.95 43.11 -25.33
CA THR A 65 -17.49 42.71 -26.66
C THR A 65 -15.96 42.86 -26.80
N GLY A 66 -15.36 42.03 -27.63
CA GLY A 66 -13.95 42.18 -28.05
C GLY A 66 -12.90 41.78 -27.00
N LYS A 67 -11.82 42.53 -26.94
CA LYS A 67 -10.60 42.23 -26.13
C LYS A 67 -10.88 42.08 -24.62
N ASN A 68 -11.82 42.82 -24.07
CA ASN A 68 -12.16 42.76 -22.64
C ASN A 68 -12.75 41.40 -22.24
N LEU A 69 -13.51 40.77 -23.11
CA LEU A 69 -14.08 39.45 -22.90
C LEU A 69 -13.01 38.35 -22.86
N VAL A 70 -11.98 38.47 -23.71
CA VAL A 70 -10.81 37.56 -23.69
C VAL A 70 -10.04 37.70 -22.38
N TYR A 71 -9.76 38.95 -21.91
CA TYR A 71 -9.03 39.18 -20.66
C TYR A 71 -9.80 38.63 -19.44
N ILE A 72 -11.11 38.80 -19.39
CA ILE A 72 -11.94 38.26 -18.31
C ILE A 72 -11.93 36.71 -18.37
N GLY A 73 -12.10 36.10 -19.53
CA GLY A 73 -12.05 34.65 -19.70
C GLY A 73 -10.71 34.05 -19.25
N LEU A 74 -9.60 34.70 -19.62
CA LEU A 74 -8.26 34.27 -19.16
C LEU A 74 -8.10 34.41 -17.64
N SER A 75 -8.57 35.54 -17.05
CA SER A 75 -8.49 35.78 -15.60
C SER A 75 -9.29 34.72 -14.81
N VAL A 76 -10.51 34.43 -15.26
CA VAL A 76 -11.37 33.41 -14.64
C VAL A 76 -10.74 32.02 -14.76
N THR A 77 -10.21 31.66 -15.92
CA THR A 77 -9.51 30.40 -16.12
C THR A 77 -8.34 30.28 -15.16
N LEU A 78 -7.52 31.34 -15.02
CA LEU A 78 -6.39 31.36 -14.09
C LEU A 78 -6.80 31.17 -12.65
N ILE A 79 -7.87 31.85 -12.20
CA ILE A 79 -8.39 31.73 -10.83
C ILE A 79 -8.87 30.30 -10.57
N ILE A 80 -9.60 29.69 -11.51
CA ILE A 80 -10.11 28.31 -11.35
C ILE A 80 -8.95 27.32 -11.30
N PHE A 81 -7.91 27.48 -12.14
CA PHE A 81 -6.73 26.64 -12.08
C PHE A 81 -5.95 26.78 -10.78
N LEU A 82 -5.88 28.00 -10.19
CA LEU A 82 -5.28 28.22 -8.87
C LEU A 82 -6.06 27.51 -7.77
N ILE A 83 -7.40 27.67 -7.73
CA ILE A 83 -8.26 27.02 -6.73
C ILE A 83 -8.15 25.49 -6.85
N LYS A 84 -8.20 24.96 -8.08
CA LYS A 84 -7.98 23.53 -8.38
C LYS A 84 -6.65 23.06 -7.82
N SER A 85 -5.55 23.75 -8.15
CA SER A 85 -4.20 23.35 -7.72
C SER A 85 -4.05 23.35 -6.21
N LEU A 86 -4.59 24.36 -5.52
CA LEU A 86 -4.61 24.42 -4.05
C LEU A 86 -5.43 23.27 -3.45
N SER A 87 -6.58 22.95 -4.02
CA SER A 87 -7.40 21.80 -3.61
C SER A 87 -6.68 20.47 -3.77
N LEU A 88 -5.97 20.27 -4.89
CA LEU A 88 -5.18 19.06 -5.13
C LEU A 88 -4.01 18.93 -4.16
N VAL A 89 -3.30 20.04 -3.86
CA VAL A 89 -2.21 20.06 -2.86
C VAL A 89 -2.75 19.73 -1.47
N PHE A 90 -3.88 20.32 -1.09
CA PHE A 90 -4.51 20.01 0.19
C PHE A 90 -4.93 18.54 0.30
N ASN A 91 -5.52 18.00 -0.76
CA ASN A 91 -5.90 16.58 -0.83
C ASN A 91 -4.67 15.67 -0.70
N LEU A 92 -3.58 15.98 -1.41
CA LEU A 92 -2.32 15.24 -1.33
C LEU A 92 -1.75 15.27 0.11
N TRP A 93 -1.80 16.43 0.77
CA TRP A 93 -1.37 16.58 2.17
C TRP A 93 -2.18 15.68 3.11
N GLN A 94 -3.50 15.67 2.98
CA GLN A 94 -4.37 14.83 3.81
C GLN A 94 -4.14 13.33 3.55
N GLN A 95 -3.95 12.93 2.31
CA GLN A 95 -3.61 11.55 1.96
C GLN A 95 -2.28 11.11 2.59
N THR A 96 -1.22 11.90 2.42
CA THR A 96 0.10 11.57 2.97
C THR A 96 0.11 11.56 4.49
N LYS A 97 -0.61 12.49 5.13
CA LYS A 97 -0.81 12.50 6.59
C LYS A 97 -1.53 11.24 7.08
N PHE A 98 -2.57 10.83 6.37
CA PHE A 98 -3.30 9.60 6.67
C PHE A 98 -2.42 8.36 6.55
N LEU A 99 -1.68 8.22 5.44
CA LEU A 99 -0.80 7.07 5.19
C LEU A 99 0.33 6.97 6.22
N ARG A 100 0.92 8.11 6.62
CA ARG A 100 1.92 8.16 7.70
C ARG A 100 1.34 7.65 9.02
N ASN A 101 0.15 8.15 9.40
CA ASN A 101 -0.50 7.74 10.64
C ASN A 101 -0.88 6.26 10.62
N LEU A 102 -1.33 5.76 9.47
CA LEU A 102 -1.63 4.33 9.28
C LEU A 102 -0.38 3.47 9.46
N GLN A 103 0.74 3.85 8.84
CA GLN A 103 2.03 3.16 9.01
C GLN A 103 2.43 3.09 10.47
N PHE A 104 2.44 4.23 11.16
CA PHE A 104 2.81 4.34 12.56
C PHE A 104 1.94 3.44 13.45
N GLU A 105 0.63 3.49 13.28
CA GLU A 105 -0.31 2.73 14.12
C GLU A 105 -0.21 1.22 13.87
N LEU A 106 -0.09 0.79 12.61
CA LEU A 106 0.04 -0.65 12.28
C LEU A 106 1.35 -1.22 12.83
N THR A 107 2.46 -0.51 12.63
CA THR A 107 3.77 -0.98 13.14
C THR A 107 3.77 -1.05 14.66
N ASN A 108 3.25 -0.03 15.36
CA ASN A 108 3.16 -0.04 16.82
C ASN A 108 2.26 -1.17 17.34
N ARG A 109 1.08 -1.36 16.74
CA ARG A 109 0.17 -2.44 17.13
C ARG A 109 0.81 -3.82 16.96
N LEU A 110 1.55 -4.03 15.87
CA LEU A 110 2.22 -5.31 15.63
C LEU A 110 3.42 -5.51 16.56
N PHE A 111 4.21 -4.45 16.80
CA PHE A 111 5.33 -4.49 17.73
C PHE A 111 4.90 -4.75 19.17
N GLU A 112 3.85 -4.06 19.62
CA GLU A 112 3.24 -4.28 20.94
C GLU A 112 2.73 -5.72 21.09
N TYR A 113 2.10 -6.26 20.05
CA TYR A 113 1.67 -7.65 20.02
C TYR A 113 2.84 -8.61 20.18
N TYR A 114 3.92 -8.43 19.41
CA TYR A 114 5.10 -9.30 19.55
C TYR A 114 5.70 -9.22 20.96
N LEU A 115 5.92 -8.02 21.48
CA LEU A 115 6.54 -7.86 22.82
C LEU A 115 5.66 -8.41 23.96
N LYS A 116 4.34 -8.38 23.81
CA LYS A 116 3.39 -8.95 24.80
C LYS A 116 3.14 -10.44 24.61
N SER A 117 3.68 -11.06 23.56
CA SER A 117 3.54 -12.49 23.31
C SER A 117 4.39 -13.29 24.29
N ASP A 118 3.96 -14.51 24.62
CA ASP A 118 4.71 -15.44 25.48
C ASP A 118 6.07 -15.76 24.86
N TYR A 119 7.06 -16.07 25.70
CA TYR A 119 8.41 -16.40 25.25
C TYR A 119 8.47 -17.57 24.24
N ILE A 120 7.54 -18.50 24.33
CA ILE A 120 7.38 -19.60 23.35
C ILE A 120 7.18 -19.08 21.93
N PHE A 121 6.47 -17.96 21.77
CA PHE A 121 6.28 -17.32 20.46
C PHE A 121 7.65 -16.97 19.82
N PHE A 122 8.57 -16.39 20.58
CA PHE A 122 9.91 -16.05 20.08
C PHE A 122 10.79 -17.26 19.79
N LEU A 123 10.59 -18.37 20.53
CA LEU A 123 11.29 -19.63 20.24
C LEU A 123 10.79 -20.31 18.95
N GLN A 124 9.54 -20.08 18.57
CA GLN A 124 8.92 -20.67 17.38
C GLN A 124 9.07 -19.81 16.13
N ASN A 125 9.31 -18.52 16.28
CA ASN A 125 9.38 -17.56 15.19
C ASN A 125 10.80 -17.01 15.02
N ASN A 126 11.28 -16.99 13.78
CA ASN A 126 12.56 -16.40 13.46
C ASN A 126 12.51 -14.86 13.57
N SER A 127 13.45 -14.26 14.30
CA SER A 127 13.55 -12.82 14.47
C SER A 127 13.60 -12.05 13.14
N ALA A 128 14.21 -12.62 12.10
CA ALA A 128 14.24 -12.04 10.76
C ALA A 128 12.84 -11.93 10.13
N HIS A 129 11.98 -12.94 10.36
CA HIS A 129 10.58 -12.88 9.90
C HIS A 129 9.78 -11.82 10.68
N LEU A 130 9.95 -11.75 12.00
CA LEU A 130 9.28 -10.74 12.83
C LEU A 130 9.71 -9.32 12.42
N TYR A 131 11.00 -9.11 12.20
CA TYR A 131 11.54 -7.84 11.73
C TYR A 131 10.96 -7.44 10.36
N ARG A 132 10.94 -8.37 9.40
CA ARG A 132 10.34 -8.14 8.08
C ARG A 132 8.86 -7.79 8.18
N ASN A 133 8.11 -8.46 9.04
CA ASN A 133 6.68 -8.19 9.24
C ASN A 133 6.46 -6.76 9.75
N LEU A 134 7.31 -6.29 10.67
CA LEU A 134 7.24 -4.93 11.22
C LEU A 134 7.63 -3.84 10.22
N THR A 135 8.59 -4.10 9.33
CA THR A 135 9.13 -3.11 8.40
C THR A 135 8.50 -3.23 7.02
N ASP A 136 8.70 -4.37 6.35
CA ASP A 136 8.33 -4.53 4.94
C ASP A 136 6.83 -4.78 4.75
N LEU A 137 6.21 -5.68 5.54
CA LEU A 137 4.80 -6.00 5.33
C LEU A 137 3.88 -4.85 5.72
N THR A 138 4.19 -4.10 6.79
CA THR A 138 3.39 -2.92 7.18
C THR A 138 3.51 -1.81 6.15
N SER A 139 4.72 -1.50 5.64
CA SER A 139 4.94 -0.50 4.58
C SER A 139 4.28 -0.89 3.26
N THR A 140 4.32 -2.19 2.94
CA THR A 140 3.68 -2.74 1.75
C THR A 140 2.14 -2.65 1.84
N PHE A 141 1.56 -2.90 3.02
CA PHE A 141 0.13 -2.69 3.24
C PHE A 141 -0.29 -1.21 3.06
N VAL A 142 0.50 -0.27 3.59
CA VAL A 142 0.25 1.16 3.38
C VAL A 142 0.34 1.53 1.91
N SER A 143 1.28 0.95 1.18
CA SER A 143 1.41 1.11 -0.28
C SER A 143 0.19 0.54 -1.03
N TYR A 144 -0.38 -0.58 -0.56
CA TYR A 144 -1.63 -1.14 -1.08
C TYR A 144 -2.81 -0.18 -0.89
N ILE A 145 -2.95 0.41 0.30
CA ILE A 145 -4.00 1.40 0.57
C ILE A 145 -3.78 2.65 -0.30
N LYS A 146 -2.54 3.15 -0.42
CA LYS A 146 -2.19 4.27 -1.32
C LYS A 146 -2.59 3.98 -2.77
N ALA A 147 -2.20 2.82 -3.30
CA ALA A 147 -2.55 2.42 -4.67
C ALA A 147 -4.06 2.32 -4.86
N SER A 148 -4.79 1.80 -3.87
CA SER A 148 -6.26 1.72 -3.90
C SER A 148 -6.92 3.11 -3.89
N MET A 149 -6.38 4.06 -3.11
CA MET A 149 -6.87 5.45 -3.09
C MET A 149 -6.62 6.15 -4.43
N VAL A 150 -5.42 5.98 -5.01
CA VAL A 150 -5.10 6.55 -6.34
C VAL A 150 -6.01 5.92 -7.41
N PHE A 151 -6.17 4.60 -7.40
CA PHE A 151 -7.03 3.89 -8.36
C PHE A 151 -8.47 4.42 -8.34
N LEU A 152 -9.10 4.48 -7.17
CA LEU A 152 -10.47 4.97 -7.03
C LEU A 152 -10.58 6.48 -7.31
N GLY A 153 -9.61 7.27 -6.87
CA GLY A 153 -9.57 8.71 -7.11
C GLY A 153 -9.47 9.05 -8.60
N GLU A 154 -8.61 8.36 -9.34
CA GLU A 154 -8.47 8.57 -10.79
C GLU A 154 -9.72 8.10 -11.56
N ILE A 155 -10.39 7.03 -11.12
CA ILE A 155 -11.68 6.62 -11.73
C ILE A 155 -12.73 7.72 -11.54
N ILE A 156 -12.84 8.32 -10.35
CA ILE A 156 -13.79 9.41 -10.09
C ILE A 156 -13.50 10.58 -11.03
N VAL A 157 -12.24 10.99 -11.14
CA VAL A 157 -11.83 12.08 -12.05
C VAL A 157 -12.11 11.73 -13.51
N PHE A 158 -11.80 10.51 -13.92
CA PHE A 158 -12.03 10.04 -15.28
C PHE A 158 -13.51 10.08 -15.68
N ILE A 159 -14.41 9.68 -14.77
CA ILE A 159 -15.86 9.76 -14.96
C ILE A 159 -16.30 11.23 -15.11
N GLY A 160 -15.79 12.14 -14.28
CA GLY A 160 -16.10 13.57 -14.36
C GLY A 160 -15.69 14.20 -15.70
N ILE A 161 -14.48 13.87 -16.17
CA ILE A 161 -13.98 14.35 -17.47
C ILE A 161 -14.78 13.76 -18.62
N ALA A 162 -15.07 12.45 -18.56
CA ALA A 162 -15.90 11.78 -19.59
C ALA A 162 -17.27 12.43 -19.72
N PHE A 163 -17.91 12.78 -18.58
CA PHE A 163 -19.20 13.48 -18.58
C PHE A 163 -19.14 14.83 -19.31
N VAL A 164 -18.11 15.64 -19.04
CA VAL A 164 -17.92 16.92 -19.73
C VAL A 164 -17.71 16.72 -21.23
N LEU A 165 -16.88 15.75 -21.62
CA LEU A 165 -16.58 15.49 -23.03
C LEU A 165 -17.79 14.93 -23.80
N PHE A 166 -18.62 14.08 -23.19
CA PHE A 166 -19.85 13.60 -23.80
C PHE A 166 -20.84 14.73 -24.12
N TYR A 167 -20.84 15.78 -23.29
CA TYR A 167 -21.65 16.96 -23.55
C TYR A 167 -21.13 17.77 -24.77
N VAL A 168 -19.80 17.76 -24.96
CA VAL A 168 -19.16 18.52 -26.08
C VAL A 168 -19.32 17.81 -27.42
N ASP A 169 -18.92 16.55 -27.48
CA ASP A 169 -19.04 15.71 -28.68
C ASP A 169 -19.17 14.24 -28.27
N PHE A 170 -20.37 13.70 -28.48
CA PHE A 170 -20.68 12.32 -28.10
C PHE A 170 -19.85 11.30 -28.89
N LEU A 171 -19.70 11.52 -30.20
CA LEU A 171 -19.06 10.56 -31.10
C LEU A 171 -17.55 10.52 -30.87
N GLY A 172 -16.87 11.67 -30.83
CA GLY A 172 -15.44 11.75 -30.57
C GLY A 172 -15.07 11.24 -29.19
N THR A 173 -15.88 11.54 -28.17
CA THR A 173 -15.67 11.02 -26.81
C THR A 173 -15.79 9.50 -26.76
N THR A 174 -16.78 8.93 -27.43
CA THR A 174 -16.96 7.47 -27.52
C THR A 174 -15.75 6.80 -28.15
N ILE A 175 -15.22 7.35 -29.25
CA ILE A 175 -14.02 6.83 -29.93
C ILE A 175 -12.81 6.83 -28.98
N ILE A 176 -12.57 7.96 -28.26
CA ILE A 176 -11.44 8.07 -27.34
C ILE A 176 -11.58 7.09 -26.17
N LEU A 177 -12.74 7.05 -25.53
CA LEU A 177 -12.95 6.16 -24.37
C LEU A 177 -12.87 4.69 -24.76
N PHE A 178 -13.41 4.33 -25.91
CA PHE A 178 -13.35 2.96 -26.41
C PHE A 178 -11.93 2.54 -26.77
N SER A 179 -11.15 3.40 -27.41
CA SER A 179 -9.75 3.13 -27.77
C SER A 179 -8.86 3.00 -26.51
N VAL A 180 -9.02 3.91 -25.52
CA VAL A 180 -8.33 3.82 -24.23
C VAL A 180 -8.75 2.56 -23.46
N GLY A 181 -10.04 2.20 -23.50
CA GLY A 181 -10.57 0.98 -22.88
C GLY A 181 -9.98 -0.29 -23.46
N ILE A 182 -9.91 -0.40 -24.80
CA ILE A 182 -9.34 -1.56 -25.49
C ILE A 182 -7.86 -1.72 -25.13
N VAL A 183 -7.06 -0.66 -25.21
CA VAL A 183 -5.62 -0.74 -24.92
C VAL A 183 -5.40 -1.07 -23.45
N SER A 184 -6.19 -0.47 -22.54
CA SER A 184 -6.13 -0.80 -21.12
C SER A 184 -6.44 -2.27 -20.86
N PHE A 185 -7.48 -2.80 -21.51
CA PHE A 185 -7.89 -4.19 -21.40
C PHE A 185 -6.82 -5.16 -21.95
N LEU A 186 -6.23 -4.85 -23.10
CA LEU A 186 -5.15 -5.67 -23.68
C LEU A 186 -3.93 -5.72 -22.76
N ILE A 187 -3.48 -4.57 -22.27
CA ILE A 187 -2.35 -4.52 -21.33
C ILE A 187 -2.69 -5.30 -20.04
N TYR A 188 -3.90 -5.16 -19.54
CA TYR A 188 -4.37 -5.89 -18.36
C TYR A 188 -4.26 -7.40 -18.57
N VAL A 189 -4.87 -7.94 -19.62
CA VAL A 189 -4.89 -9.38 -19.91
C VAL A 189 -3.48 -9.94 -20.08
N LEU A 190 -2.61 -9.20 -20.80
CA LEU A 190 -1.23 -9.63 -21.07
C LEU A 190 -0.31 -9.62 -19.84
N THR A 191 -0.64 -8.82 -18.81
CA THR A 191 0.30 -8.57 -17.70
C THR A 191 -0.16 -9.09 -16.34
N ILE A 192 -1.46 -9.30 -16.12
CA ILE A 192 -2.01 -9.50 -14.76
C ILE A 192 -1.50 -10.76 -14.07
N GLU A 193 -1.46 -11.90 -14.77
CA GLU A 193 -0.98 -13.17 -14.22
C GLU A 193 0.50 -13.08 -13.87
N LYS A 194 1.30 -12.50 -14.77
CA LYS A 194 2.73 -12.31 -14.58
C LYS A 194 3.04 -11.41 -13.39
N ILE A 195 2.29 -10.33 -13.21
CA ILE A 195 2.42 -9.41 -12.08
C ILE A 195 2.13 -10.10 -10.74
N SER A 196 1.06 -10.90 -10.67
CA SER A 196 0.70 -11.65 -9.45
C SER A 196 1.80 -12.64 -9.06
N LEU A 197 2.33 -13.39 -10.04
CA LEU A 197 3.44 -14.32 -9.84
C LEU A 197 4.72 -13.61 -9.37
N LEU A 198 5.06 -12.48 -10.00
CA LEU A 198 6.21 -11.67 -9.59
C LEU A 198 6.08 -11.16 -8.15
N GLY A 199 4.87 -10.79 -7.72
CA GLY A 199 4.59 -10.38 -6.34
C GLY A 199 4.83 -11.51 -5.33
N GLU A 200 4.41 -12.74 -5.65
CA GLU A 200 4.64 -13.91 -4.82
C GLU A 200 6.15 -14.27 -4.75
N GLN A 201 6.81 -14.33 -5.90
CA GLN A 201 8.26 -14.59 -5.96
C GLN A 201 9.07 -13.55 -5.18
N ARG A 202 8.69 -12.26 -5.25
CA ARG A 202 9.34 -11.20 -4.48
C ARG A 202 9.25 -11.48 -2.97
N ASN A 203 8.10 -11.94 -2.48
CA ASN A 203 7.93 -12.24 -1.06
C ASN A 203 8.85 -13.38 -0.60
N ILE A 204 8.97 -14.43 -1.41
CA ILE A 204 9.84 -15.58 -1.09
C ILE A 204 11.29 -15.15 -1.11
N VAL A 205 11.76 -14.57 -2.22
CA VAL A 205 13.16 -14.15 -2.41
C VAL A 205 13.56 -13.06 -1.42
N GLY A 206 12.67 -12.09 -1.15
CA GLY A 206 12.91 -11.04 -0.15
C GLY A 206 13.01 -11.59 1.27
N GLY A 207 12.22 -12.60 1.60
CA GLY A 207 12.32 -13.31 2.88
C GLY A 207 13.66 -14.01 3.07
N GLU A 208 14.13 -14.75 2.06
CA GLU A 208 15.43 -15.41 2.08
C GLU A 208 16.59 -14.40 2.13
N LEU A 209 16.51 -13.31 1.36
CA LEU A 209 17.51 -12.25 1.39
C LEU A 209 17.64 -11.65 2.79
N ASN A 210 16.53 -11.26 3.41
CA ASN A 210 16.52 -10.69 4.76
C ASN A 210 17.06 -11.68 5.81
N LYS A 211 16.73 -12.98 5.67
CA LYS A 211 17.25 -14.03 6.52
C LYS A 211 18.79 -14.14 6.44
N HIS A 212 19.35 -14.21 5.23
CA HIS A 212 20.80 -14.30 5.05
C HIS A 212 21.54 -13.04 5.52
N LEU A 213 20.98 -11.85 5.27
CA LEU A 213 21.55 -10.59 5.74
C LEU A 213 21.61 -10.55 7.28
N LEU A 214 20.49 -10.81 7.95
CA LEU A 214 20.43 -10.77 9.41
C LEU A 214 21.26 -11.88 10.08
N GLN A 215 21.25 -13.09 9.53
CA GLN A 215 22.08 -14.18 10.03
C GLN A 215 23.58 -13.87 9.85
N GLY A 216 23.97 -13.36 8.69
CA GLY A 216 25.36 -12.99 8.44
C GLY A 216 25.87 -11.90 9.38
N MET A 217 25.05 -10.88 9.65
CA MET A 217 25.41 -9.84 10.64
C MET A 217 25.48 -10.38 12.07
N ALA A 218 24.52 -11.23 12.45
CA ALA A 218 24.49 -11.82 13.79
C ALA A 218 25.66 -12.80 14.07
N SER A 219 26.11 -13.53 13.02
CA SER A 219 27.22 -14.50 13.12
C SER A 219 28.56 -13.94 12.63
N ALA A 220 28.74 -12.61 12.56
CA ALA A 220 29.93 -11.97 12.02
C ALA A 220 31.25 -12.47 12.68
N LYS A 221 31.23 -12.74 13.97
CA LYS A 221 32.38 -13.31 14.69
C LYS A 221 32.76 -14.70 14.16
N ASP A 222 31.78 -15.58 13.99
CA ASP A 222 32.03 -16.96 13.55
C ASP A 222 32.46 -16.98 12.08
N VAL A 223 31.83 -16.12 11.23
CA VAL A 223 32.24 -15.93 9.83
C VAL A 223 33.69 -15.49 9.72
N LYS A 224 34.13 -14.55 10.56
CA LYS A 224 35.52 -14.07 10.62
C LYS A 224 36.50 -15.12 11.10
N ILE A 225 36.13 -15.88 12.12
CA ILE A 225 37.03 -16.92 12.69
C ILE A 225 37.20 -18.07 11.67
N LEU A 226 36.14 -18.40 10.93
CA LEU A 226 36.14 -19.50 9.96
C LEU A 226 36.60 -19.10 8.56
N ASP A 227 36.89 -17.81 8.30
CA ASP A 227 37.30 -17.25 7.02
C ASP A 227 36.26 -17.59 5.89
N ARG A 228 34.95 -17.43 6.21
CA ARG A 228 33.83 -17.80 5.35
C ARG A 228 33.04 -16.60 4.79
N GLU A 229 33.66 -15.42 4.72
CA GLU A 229 33.05 -14.22 4.18
C GLU A 229 32.61 -14.39 2.74
N ALA A 230 33.45 -15.02 1.90
CA ALA A 230 33.17 -15.23 0.48
C ALA A 230 31.91 -16.08 0.26
N ASP A 231 31.70 -17.12 1.07
CA ASP A 231 30.53 -18.00 0.96
C ASP A 231 29.23 -17.22 1.31
N LEU A 232 29.28 -16.40 2.36
CA LEU A 232 28.12 -15.59 2.76
C LEU A 232 27.82 -14.50 1.75
N ILE A 233 28.84 -13.81 1.24
CA ILE A 233 28.70 -12.81 0.17
C ILE A 233 28.06 -13.45 -1.05
N HIS A 234 28.53 -14.61 -1.48
CA HIS A 234 27.97 -15.32 -2.64
C HIS A 234 26.48 -15.68 -2.46
N GLN A 235 26.08 -16.12 -1.26
CA GLN A 235 24.68 -16.43 -0.95
C GLN A 235 23.79 -15.17 -1.00
N VAL A 236 24.27 -14.06 -0.43
CA VAL A 236 23.57 -12.77 -0.46
C VAL A 236 23.47 -12.26 -1.89
N ASP A 237 24.55 -12.25 -2.65
CA ASP A 237 24.58 -11.78 -4.04
C ASP A 237 23.58 -12.53 -4.93
N LYS A 238 23.52 -13.84 -4.80
CA LYS A 238 22.55 -14.66 -5.56
C LYS A 238 21.11 -14.26 -5.29
N ASN A 239 20.74 -14.04 -4.03
CA ASN A 239 19.40 -13.66 -3.65
C ASN A 239 19.11 -12.19 -3.97
N LEU A 240 20.09 -11.31 -3.79
CA LEU A 240 20.00 -9.89 -4.14
C LEU A 240 19.80 -9.72 -5.65
N PHE A 241 20.56 -10.43 -6.48
CA PHE A 241 20.40 -10.39 -7.93
C PHE A 241 18.99 -10.83 -8.36
N LYS A 242 18.48 -11.92 -7.79
CA LYS A 242 17.11 -12.38 -8.08
C LYS A 242 16.09 -11.35 -7.65
N HIS A 243 16.22 -10.78 -6.45
CA HIS A 243 15.31 -9.79 -5.90
C HIS A 243 15.27 -8.51 -6.75
N THR A 244 16.44 -7.98 -7.10
CA THR A 244 16.56 -6.77 -7.93
C THR A 244 16.06 -6.99 -9.36
N ARG A 245 16.29 -8.17 -9.93
CA ARG A 245 15.72 -8.54 -11.24
C ARG A 245 14.19 -8.57 -11.23
N LEU A 246 13.56 -9.09 -10.17
CA LEU A 246 12.10 -9.05 -10.04
C LEU A 246 11.58 -7.61 -9.97
N ILE A 247 12.27 -6.73 -9.24
CA ILE A 247 11.94 -5.29 -9.18
C ILE A 247 12.08 -4.65 -10.56
N GLN A 248 13.15 -4.93 -11.28
CA GLN A 248 13.37 -4.42 -12.64
C GLN A 248 12.22 -4.81 -13.57
N ILE A 249 11.84 -6.09 -13.58
CA ILE A 249 10.77 -6.59 -14.45
C ILE A 249 9.43 -5.92 -14.13
N ILE A 250 9.07 -5.78 -12.86
CA ILE A 250 7.81 -5.11 -12.49
C ILE A 250 7.81 -3.64 -12.86
N GLN A 251 8.92 -2.92 -12.64
CA GLN A 251 9.04 -1.52 -13.03
C GLN A 251 8.92 -1.34 -14.55
N PHE A 252 9.51 -2.24 -15.33
CA PHE A 252 9.36 -2.25 -16.78
C PHE A 252 7.88 -2.46 -17.19
N ILE A 253 7.22 -3.48 -16.65
CA ILE A 253 5.81 -3.80 -16.98
C ILE A 253 4.89 -2.63 -16.60
N THR A 254 5.07 -2.05 -15.42
CA THR A 254 4.25 -0.92 -14.95
C THR A 254 4.55 0.39 -15.68
N GLY A 255 5.70 0.50 -16.36
CA GLY A 255 6.05 1.64 -17.21
C GLY A 255 5.44 1.58 -18.63
N LEU A 256 5.14 0.38 -19.15
CA LEU A 256 4.62 0.19 -20.51
C LEU A 256 3.34 0.96 -20.84
N PRO A 257 2.34 1.06 -19.95
CA PRO A 257 1.07 1.72 -20.26
C PRO A 257 1.22 3.14 -20.77
N ARG A 258 2.16 3.90 -20.21
CA ARG A 258 2.40 5.29 -20.62
C ARG A 258 2.73 5.39 -22.11
N PHE A 259 3.70 4.63 -22.58
CA PHE A 259 4.12 4.65 -23.99
C PHE A 259 3.03 4.14 -24.93
N SER A 260 2.29 3.09 -24.50
CA SER A 260 1.15 2.56 -25.27
C SER A 260 0.06 3.61 -25.45
N PHE A 261 -0.25 4.39 -24.42
CA PHE A 261 -1.24 5.46 -24.51
C PHE A 261 -0.75 6.67 -25.33
N GLU A 262 0.55 7.00 -25.33
CA GLU A 262 1.11 8.05 -26.18
C GLU A 262 0.92 7.71 -27.67
N ILE A 263 1.23 6.46 -28.07
CA ILE A 263 0.99 6.00 -29.45
C ILE A 263 -0.49 5.99 -29.78
N LEU A 264 -1.32 5.46 -28.87
CA LEU A 264 -2.77 5.43 -29.04
C LEU A 264 -3.35 6.80 -29.30
N MET A 265 -2.86 7.82 -28.59
CA MET A 265 -3.34 9.20 -28.76
C MET A 265 -3.09 9.73 -30.17
N VAL A 266 -1.89 9.54 -30.68
CA VAL A 266 -1.56 9.97 -32.07
C VAL A 266 -2.47 9.26 -33.07
N CYS A 267 -2.67 7.95 -32.93
CA CYS A 267 -3.58 7.19 -33.80
C CYS A 267 -5.02 7.68 -33.70
N THR A 268 -5.51 7.94 -32.47
CA THR A 268 -6.89 8.40 -32.24
C THR A 268 -7.12 9.80 -32.82
N PHE A 269 -6.18 10.74 -32.64
CA PHE A 269 -6.26 12.07 -33.26
C PHE A 269 -6.26 12.00 -34.77
N SER A 270 -5.39 11.17 -35.36
CA SER A 270 -5.35 11.00 -36.82
C SER A 270 -6.67 10.43 -37.34
N ALA A 271 -7.25 9.46 -36.64
CA ALA A 271 -8.56 8.87 -37.00
C ALA A 271 -9.70 9.90 -36.89
N LEU A 272 -9.70 10.71 -35.80
CA LEU A 272 -10.71 11.77 -35.63
C LEU A 272 -10.66 12.82 -36.75
N ILE A 273 -9.46 13.29 -37.14
CA ILE A 273 -9.28 14.22 -38.24
C ILE A 273 -9.84 13.61 -39.52
N PHE A 274 -9.52 12.36 -39.82
CA PHE A 274 -9.98 11.67 -40.99
C PHE A 274 -11.51 11.61 -41.04
N VAL A 275 -12.15 11.19 -39.94
CA VAL A 275 -13.63 11.11 -39.83
C VAL A 275 -14.27 12.49 -39.98
N MET A 276 -13.68 13.55 -39.41
CA MET A 276 -14.23 14.91 -39.53
C MET A 276 -14.12 15.48 -40.93
N ILE A 277 -13.04 15.20 -41.64
CA ILE A 277 -12.86 15.61 -43.06
C ILE A 277 -13.87 14.88 -43.96
N ASP A 278 -14.06 13.57 -43.77
CA ASP A 278 -15.02 12.75 -44.52
C ASP A 278 -16.45 13.21 -44.26
N ALA A 279 -16.78 13.61 -43.05
CA ALA A 279 -18.06 14.20 -42.65
C ALA A 279 -18.26 15.66 -43.18
N LYS A 280 -17.32 16.20 -43.97
CA LYS A 280 -17.35 17.56 -44.56
C LYS A 280 -17.59 18.67 -43.52
N LYS A 281 -17.08 18.54 -42.32
CA LYS A 281 -17.14 19.61 -41.29
C LYS A 281 -16.30 20.80 -41.71
N GLU A 282 -16.70 22.01 -41.30
CA GLU A 282 -15.94 23.22 -41.55
C GLU A 282 -14.60 23.17 -40.83
N MET A 283 -13.53 23.75 -41.42
CA MET A 283 -12.18 23.73 -40.86
C MET A 283 -12.13 24.36 -39.46
N ILE A 284 -12.93 25.39 -39.20
CA ILE A 284 -13.03 26.07 -37.92
C ILE A 284 -13.55 25.12 -36.85
N ASP A 285 -14.59 24.33 -37.15
CA ASP A 285 -15.13 23.35 -36.19
C ASP A 285 -14.13 22.23 -35.92
N ILE A 286 -13.43 21.74 -36.95
CA ILE A 286 -12.38 20.74 -36.78
C ILE A 286 -11.29 21.24 -35.80
N ILE A 287 -10.82 22.48 -35.98
CA ILE A 287 -9.81 23.08 -35.07
C ILE A 287 -10.34 23.22 -33.64
N GLN A 288 -11.60 23.63 -33.49
CA GLN A 288 -12.24 23.76 -32.18
C GLN A 288 -12.33 22.42 -31.46
N TYR A 289 -12.84 21.37 -32.10
CA TYR A 289 -12.92 20.03 -31.51
C TYR A 289 -11.56 19.44 -31.20
N LEU A 290 -10.57 19.57 -32.11
CA LEU A 290 -9.22 19.11 -31.88
C LEU A 290 -8.56 19.81 -30.68
N GLY A 291 -8.79 21.12 -30.54
CA GLY A 291 -8.30 21.88 -29.39
C GLY A 291 -8.82 21.34 -28.05
N ILE A 292 -10.10 21.04 -27.98
CA ILE A 292 -10.74 20.47 -26.78
C ILE A 292 -10.20 19.08 -26.48
N PHE A 293 -10.16 18.20 -27.48
CA PHE A 293 -9.64 16.86 -27.32
C PHE A 293 -8.15 16.86 -26.98
N ALA A 294 -7.35 17.78 -27.51
CA ALA A 294 -5.96 17.94 -27.13
C ALA A 294 -5.83 18.25 -25.64
N VAL A 295 -6.57 19.25 -25.14
CA VAL A 295 -6.55 19.60 -23.71
C VAL A 295 -7.04 18.44 -22.82
N ALA A 296 -8.14 17.79 -23.20
CA ALA A 296 -8.67 16.64 -22.47
C ALA A 296 -7.64 15.49 -22.42
N SER A 297 -6.89 15.32 -23.48
CA SER A 297 -5.87 14.26 -23.62
C SER A 297 -4.71 14.43 -22.67
N PHE A 298 -4.28 15.65 -22.38
CA PHE A 298 -3.28 15.94 -21.35
C PHE A 298 -3.70 15.42 -19.96
N ARG A 299 -4.99 15.13 -19.77
CA ARG A 299 -5.50 14.58 -18.52
C ARG A 299 -5.92 13.11 -18.63
N ILE A 300 -6.56 12.72 -19.72
CA ILE A 300 -7.05 11.33 -19.94
C ILE A 300 -5.89 10.34 -19.98
N VAL A 301 -4.83 10.63 -20.71
CA VAL A 301 -3.70 9.71 -20.91
C VAL A 301 -2.94 9.46 -19.60
N PRO A 302 -2.48 10.47 -18.86
CA PRO A 302 -1.86 10.23 -17.56
C PRO A 302 -2.83 9.60 -16.56
N GLY A 303 -4.13 9.95 -16.61
CA GLY A 303 -5.17 9.36 -15.76
C GLY A 303 -5.34 7.86 -16.02
N ALA A 304 -5.49 7.45 -17.27
CA ALA A 304 -5.58 6.05 -17.68
C ALA A 304 -4.32 5.25 -17.28
N SER A 305 -3.13 5.83 -17.50
CA SER A 305 -1.87 5.24 -17.05
C SER A 305 -1.84 5.05 -15.53
N ARG A 306 -2.26 6.05 -14.73
CA ARG A 306 -2.31 5.93 -13.28
C ARG A 306 -3.32 4.90 -12.79
N ILE A 307 -4.49 4.81 -13.43
CA ILE A 307 -5.50 3.76 -13.14
C ILE A 307 -4.88 2.39 -13.33
N LEU A 308 -4.29 2.14 -14.49
CA LEU A 308 -3.71 0.83 -14.82
C LEU A 308 -2.51 0.50 -13.92
N ASN A 309 -1.60 1.44 -13.72
CA ASN A 309 -0.43 1.27 -12.83
C ASN A 309 -0.84 1.01 -11.37
N SER A 310 -1.85 1.73 -10.87
CA SER A 310 -2.35 1.51 -9.51
C SER A 310 -2.97 0.14 -9.37
N PHE A 311 -3.73 -0.31 -10.36
CA PHE A 311 -4.32 -1.64 -10.38
C PHE A 311 -3.25 -2.74 -10.43
N GLN A 312 -2.24 -2.59 -11.30
CA GLN A 312 -1.10 -3.50 -11.38
C GLN A 312 -0.33 -3.58 -10.05
N ASN A 313 -0.09 -2.42 -9.40
CA ASN A 313 0.54 -2.36 -8.08
C ASN A 313 -0.29 -3.04 -7.00
N ILE A 314 -1.62 -2.87 -6.99
CA ILE A 314 -2.53 -3.57 -6.09
C ILE A 314 -2.33 -5.10 -6.22
N LYS A 315 -2.29 -5.60 -7.46
CA LYS A 315 -2.11 -7.04 -7.73
C LYS A 315 -0.72 -7.55 -7.35
N TYR A 316 0.31 -6.76 -7.61
CA TYR A 316 1.69 -7.08 -7.23
C TYR A 316 1.88 -7.19 -5.71
N ILE A 317 1.23 -6.31 -4.96
CA ILE A 317 1.35 -6.22 -3.50
C ILE A 317 0.40 -7.20 -2.78
N GLU A 318 -0.66 -7.65 -3.43
CA GLU A 318 -1.71 -8.49 -2.84
C GLU A 318 -1.19 -9.70 -2.05
N PRO A 319 -0.16 -10.47 -2.49
CA PRO A 319 0.39 -11.57 -1.72
C PRO A 319 0.99 -11.13 -0.37
N SER A 320 1.68 -9.99 -0.32
CA SER A 320 2.24 -9.44 0.93
C SER A 320 1.13 -9.01 1.91
N VAL A 321 0.05 -8.43 1.39
CA VAL A 321 -1.11 -8.04 2.20
C VAL A 321 -1.79 -9.27 2.82
N LYS A 322 -1.85 -10.39 2.08
CA LYS A 322 -2.38 -11.67 2.63
C LYS A 322 -1.57 -12.13 3.83
N LEU A 323 -0.25 -12.08 3.75
CA LEU A 323 0.63 -12.45 4.87
C LEU A 323 0.39 -11.55 6.09
N LEU A 324 0.32 -10.22 5.91
CA LEU A 324 0.05 -9.31 7.02
C LEU A 324 -1.32 -9.55 7.66
N ILE A 325 -2.36 -9.82 6.85
CA ILE A 325 -3.69 -10.14 7.37
C ILE A 325 -3.64 -11.44 8.21
N GLN A 326 -2.91 -12.45 7.77
CA GLN A 326 -2.72 -13.70 8.53
C GLN A 326 -2.05 -13.43 9.88
N GLU A 327 -1.04 -12.56 9.93
CA GLU A 327 -0.40 -12.15 11.19
C GLU A 327 -1.40 -11.50 12.17
N PHE A 328 -2.33 -10.67 11.67
CA PHE A 328 -3.37 -10.06 12.49
C PHE A 328 -4.51 -11.03 12.84
N ASP A 329 -4.87 -11.99 11.96
CA ASP A 329 -5.88 -13.01 12.23
C ASP A 329 -5.39 -14.02 13.31
N LEU A 330 -4.09 -14.37 13.31
CA LEU A 330 -3.46 -15.17 14.36
C LEU A 330 -3.56 -14.48 15.73
N LYS A 331 -3.52 -13.14 15.74
CA LYS A 331 -3.73 -12.32 16.92
C LYS A 331 -5.13 -12.46 17.52
N ASP A 332 -6.18 -12.48 16.70
CA ASP A 332 -7.56 -12.50 17.18
C ASP A 332 -8.00 -13.88 17.67
N ASN A 333 -7.35 -14.98 17.20
CA ASN A 333 -7.87 -16.34 17.39
C ASN A 333 -7.28 -17.16 18.54
N SER A 334 -6.11 -16.87 19.13
CA SER A 334 -5.57 -17.84 20.08
C SER A 334 -4.85 -17.33 21.33
N TYR A 335 -4.25 -16.14 21.33
CA TYR A 335 -3.40 -15.77 22.45
C TYR A 335 -3.80 -14.50 23.20
N MET A 336 -4.55 -13.58 22.59
CA MET A 336 -4.97 -12.32 23.24
C MET A 336 -6.10 -12.52 24.28
N LYS A 337 -6.95 -13.54 24.13
CA LYS A 337 -8.06 -13.78 25.08
C LYS A 337 -7.63 -14.42 26.39
N LYS A 338 -6.44 -15.04 26.45
CA LYS A 338 -6.06 -15.86 27.59
C LYS A 338 -5.02 -15.25 28.52
N ASN A 339 -4.26 -14.24 28.10
CA ASN A 339 -3.09 -13.78 28.86
C ASN A 339 -2.93 -12.25 28.94
N TYR A 340 -4.00 -11.48 28.87
CA TYR A 340 -3.97 -10.13 29.46
C TYR A 340 -3.92 -10.33 30.98
N LEU A 341 -2.74 -10.38 31.52
CA LEU A 341 -2.57 -10.08 32.95
C LEU A 341 -3.03 -8.62 33.10
N PRO A 342 -4.06 -8.35 33.93
CA PRO A 342 -4.47 -6.98 34.19
C PRO A 342 -3.24 -6.22 34.68
N LYS A 343 -3.01 -5.03 34.13
CA LYS A 343 -1.87 -4.16 34.42
C LYS A 343 -1.79 -3.75 35.90
N ASP A 344 -2.81 -4.10 36.70
CA ASP A 344 -3.01 -3.66 38.07
C ASP A 344 -2.73 -4.71 39.15
N SER A 345 -2.23 -5.90 38.82
CA SER A 345 -1.95 -6.91 39.84
C SER A 345 -0.50 -7.36 39.96
N SER A 346 0.45 -6.61 39.44
CA SER A 346 1.86 -6.85 39.78
C SER A 346 2.19 -6.19 41.14
N ILE A 347 1.61 -6.70 42.22
CA ILE A 347 2.29 -6.60 43.50
C ILE A 347 3.63 -7.30 43.27
N PRO A 348 4.77 -6.58 43.37
CA PRO A 348 6.07 -7.22 43.19
C PRO A 348 6.16 -8.36 44.18
N ILE A 349 6.25 -9.59 43.67
CA ILE A 349 6.45 -10.76 44.51
C ILE A 349 7.78 -10.55 45.25
N LYS A 350 7.70 -10.25 46.55
CA LYS A 350 8.90 -10.13 47.40
C LYS A 350 9.38 -11.55 47.65
N PHE A 351 10.49 -11.96 47.02
CA PHE A 351 11.17 -13.18 47.31
C PHE A 351 11.64 -13.17 48.78
N GLN A 352 10.97 -13.93 49.65
CA GLN A 352 11.20 -13.88 51.11
C GLN A 352 11.99 -15.05 51.61
N LYS A 353 11.67 -16.30 51.23
CA LYS A 353 12.23 -17.50 51.83
C LYS A 353 12.82 -18.47 50.80
N GLU A 354 11.99 -19.01 49.90
CA GLU A 354 12.38 -20.12 49.03
C GLU A 354 11.55 -20.18 47.77
N ILE A 355 12.06 -20.82 46.72
CA ILE A 355 11.36 -21.19 45.52
C ILE A 355 11.12 -22.69 45.54
N ASN A 356 9.88 -23.13 45.48
CA ASN A 356 9.49 -24.54 45.49
C ASN A 356 8.98 -24.98 44.13
N LEU A 357 9.61 -25.97 43.53
CA LEU A 357 9.19 -26.69 42.37
C LEU A 357 8.45 -27.95 42.82
N LYS A 358 7.19 -28.13 42.45
CA LYS A 358 6.37 -29.28 42.83
C LYS A 358 5.93 -30.05 41.61
N ASN A 359 6.51 -31.26 41.38
CA ASN A 359 6.19 -32.16 40.28
C ASN A 359 6.13 -31.47 38.91
N LEU A 360 7.15 -30.62 38.66
CA LEU A 360 7.22 -29.77 37.47
C LEU A 360 7.51 -30.60 36.23
N SER A 361 6.63 -30.58 35.27
CA SER A 361 6.82 -31.15 33.93
C SER A 361 6.60 -30.10 32.87
N PHE A 362 7.35 -30.17 31.78
CA PHE A 362 7.21 -29.25 30.66
C PHE A 362 7.51 -29.93 29.32
N SER A 363 6.66 -29.67 28.32
CA SER A 363 6.87 -30.05 26.93
C SER A 363 6.72 -28.82 26.01
N TYR A 364 7.58 -28.72 25.02
CA TYR A 364 7.42 -27.73 23.97
C TYR A 364 6.25 -28.11 23.04
N PRO A 365 5.44 -27.17 22.54
CA PRO A 365 4.27 -27.47 21.72
C PRO A 365 4.55 -28.32 20.46
N ILE A 366 5.79 -28.27 19.95
CA ILE A 366 6.21 -29.03 18.75
C ILE A 366 6.66 -30.46 19.11
N ARG A 367 7.04 -30.74 20.37
CA ARG A 367 7.51 -32.04 20.82
C ARG A 367 6.46 -32.72 21.67
N LYS A 368 6.14 -33.99 21.35
CA LYS A 368 5.20 -34.79 22.17
C LYS A 368 5.80 -35.28 23.49
N GLU A 369 7.13 -35.32 23.58
CA GLU A 369 7.84 -35.79 24.77
C GLU A 369 8.13 -34.65 25.74
N PHE A 370 8.08 -34.94 27.04
CA PHE A 370 8.44 -33.99 28.06
C PHE A 370 9.95 -33.67 27.99
N SER A 371 10.26 -32.39 27.90
CA SER A 371 11.62 -31.89 28.01
C SER A 371 12.11 -31.90 29.46
N LEU A 372 11.20 -31.86 30.43
CA LEU A 372 11.40 -32.03 31.86
C LEU A 372 10.22 -32.82 32.41
N SER A 373 10.48 -33.82 33.27
CA SER A 373 9.46 -34.67 33.84
C SER A 373 9.57 -34.74 35.37
N LYS A 374 8.49 -34.37 36.07
CA LYS A 374 8.26 -34.52 37.51
C LYS A 374 9.42 -34.00 38.39
N ILE A 375 10.01 -32.85 38.07
CA ILE A 375 11.09 -32.24 38.86
C ILE A 375 10.50 -31.61 40.12
N SER A 376 11.06 -31.99 41.27
CA SER A 376 10.74 -31.38 42.56
C SER A 376 12.03 -30.93 43.23
N MET A 377 12.14 -29.65 43.60
CA MET A 377 13.29 -29.11 44.31
C MET A 377 12.92 -27.84 45.07
N THR A 378 13.64 -27.54 46.11
CA THR A 378 13.51 -26.33 46.92
C THR A 378 14.80 -25.54 46.84
N ILE A 379 14.72 -24.25 46.55
CA ILE A 379 15.83 -23.30 46.47
C ILE A 379 15.60 -22.24 47.55
N LYS A 380 16.48 -22.19 48.54
CA LYS A 380 16.38 -21.20 49.63
C LYS A 380 17.01 -19.87 49.23
N LYS A 381 16.60 -18.82 49.88
CA LYS A 381 17.19 -17.50 49.70
C LYS A 381 18.66 -17.50 50.11
N GLY A 382 19.54 -17.14 49.19
CA GLY A 382 21.00 -17.14 49.36
C GLY A 382 21.71 -18.39 48.88
N ASP A 383 20.95 -19.43 48.42
CA ASP A 383 21.58 -20.60 47.83
C ASP A 383 22.26 -20.29 46.52
N PHE A 384 23.38 -20.96 46.28
CA PHE A 384 24.12 -21.01 45.03
C PHE A 384 23.98 -22.42 44.43
N ILE A 385 23.28 -22.55 43.29
CA ILE A 385 22.97 -23.84 42.72
C ILE A 385 23.62 -24.00 41.34
N GLY A 386 24.39 -25.08 41.17
CA GLY A 386 24.93 -25.49 39.88
C GLY A 386 24.05 -26.54 39.22
N ILE A 387 23.65 -26.30 37.93
CA ILE A 387 22.89 -27.25 37.12
C ILE A 387 23.84 -27.93 36.13
N ILE A 388 24.06 -29.24 36.31
CA ILE A 388 24.98 -30.05 35.49
C ILE A 388 24.19 -31.09 34.73
N GLY A 389 24.62 -31.43 33.53
CA GLY A 389 24.02 -32.46 32.68
C GLY A 389 24.48 -32.34 31.22
N GLU A 390 24.18 -33.33 30.44
CA GLU A 390 24.51 -33.38 29.01
C GLU A 390 23.78 -32.30 28.19
N THR A 391 24.30 -31.99 26.99
CA THR A 391 23.62 -31.11 26.07
C THR A 391 22.24 -31.69 25.66
N GLY A 392 21.16 -30.90 25.79
CA GLY A 392 19.81 -31.37 25.53
C GLY A 392 19.07 -31.92 26.75
N SER A 393 19.70 -32.03 27.95
CA SER A 393 19.06 -32.55 29.16
C SER A 393 18.00 -31.63 29.80
N GLY A 394 17.66 -30.49 29.18
CA GLY A 394 16.63 -29.58 29.70
C GLY A 394 17.12 -28.47 30.64
N LYS A 395 18.41 -28.29 30.84
CA LYS A 395 18.98 -27.25 31.77
C LYS A 395 18.43 -25.84 31.48
N SER A 396 18.50 -25.38 30.24
CA SER A 396 17.98 -24.07 29.84
C SER A 396 16.45 -23.97 29.97
N THR A 397 15.73 -25.08 29.75
CA THR A 397 14.30 -25.17 29.95
C THR A 397 13.94 -25.01 31.44
N LEU A 398 14.70 -25.66 32.35
CA LEU A 398 14.51 -25.53 33.79
C LEU A 398 14.76 -24.09 34.26
N ILE A 399 15.81 -23.46 33.78
CA ILE A 399 16.09 -22.05 34.09
C ILE A 399 14.95 -21.14 33.60
N ASN A 400 14.47 -21.32 32.36
CA ASN A 400 13.39 -20.52 31.81
C ASN A 400 12.07 -20.69 32.56
N LEU A 401 11.80 -21.85 33.13
CA LEU A 401 10.66 -22.10 34.03
C LEU A 401 10.84 -21.43 35.39
N LEU A 402 12.05 -21.49 35.97
CA LEU A 402 12.37 -20.87 37.26
C LEU A 402 12.23 -19.34 37.22
N ILE A 403 12.67 -18.70 36.14
CA ILE A 403 12.55 -17.23 35.95
C ILE A 403 11.17 -16.80 35.41
N GLY A 404 10.25 -17.75 35.22
CA GLY A 404 8.87 -17.45 34.80
C GLY A 404 8.70 -17.11 33.31
N LEU A 405 9.71 -17.32 32.45
CA LEU A 405 9.61 -17.14 31.00
C LEU A 405 8.77 -18.23 30.34
N LEU A 406 8.78 -19.45 30.90
CA LEU A 406 7.95 -20.58 30.48
C LEU A 406 6.94 -20.93 31.57
N LYS A 407 5.76 -21.36 31.18
CA LYS A 407 4.74 -21.88 32.10
C LYS A 407 4.81 -23.40 32.11
N PRO A 408 4.82 -24.05 33.27
CA PRO A 408 4.85 -25.51 33.34
C PRO A 408 3.61 -26.12 32.67
N SER A 409 3.80 -27.28 32.02
CA SER A 409 2.68 -28.07 31.48
C SER A 409 1.92 -28.80 32.61
N GLU A 410 2.66 -29.28 33.64
CA GLU A 410 2.14 -29.88 34.85
C GLU A 410 2.98 -29.42 36.05
N GLY A 411 2.36 -29.46 37.23
CA GLY A 411 2.99 -28.98 38.45
C GLY A 411 2.94 -27.47 38.59
N LYS A 412 3.75 -26.90 39.53
CA LYS A 412 3.79 -25.48 39.83
C LYS A 412 5.13 -25.01 40.35
N VAL A 413 5.41 -23.75 40.16
CA VAL A 413 6.51 -23.00 40.79
C VAL A 413 5.88 -22.06 41.81
N GLU A 414 6.30 -22.17 43.08
CA GLU A 414 5.81 -21.32 44.20
C GLU A 414 7.00 -20.50 44.71
N VAL A 415 6.78 -19.22 45.03
CA VAL A 415 7.78 -18.27 45.54
C VAL A 415 7.29 -17.67 46.83
#